data_ac50ff1fda9e150f05c7645a9957ba93
#
_entry.id   ac50ff1fda9e150f05c7645a9957ba93
#
_cell.length_a   1.000
_cell.length_b   1.000
_cell.length_c   1.000
_cell.angle_alpha   90.00
_cell.angle_beta   90.00
_cell.angle_gamma   90.00
#
_symmetry.space_group_name_H-M   'P 1'
#
loop_
_entity.id
_entity.type
_entity.pdbx_description
1 polymer ?
#
loop_
_entity_poly.entity_id
_entity_poly.type
_entity_poly.pdbx_seq_one_letter_code
_entity_poly.pdbx_strand_id
1 'polypeptide(L)'
;MSSNPSTDSVSGISLLESLIPIVVLVALLALNVVLYGDGALAGSNQFVLLLGGFVAALVGFRRNISFNLMMEKVSENVQSTTSALLILLMVGALSGTWLISGIIPSMIYYGLQMLNPTIFLAACVLICSVISVATGSSWTTSATVGIALIGIGDALGISMGMTAGAILSGAYFGDKLSPLSDTTNLAPAMAGGELFDHIKYMLWTTIPTYIITLIVFVILGLNIEVTALDQTQEMLQQLKRTFDISPWLFLVPLAVVLMIVKKTPPLIALLIGTLLGGVFALIFQPEVVMGITGAQEFTPAAAYQGVMDAITIQVSVPSSHPILSDLFQSKGMFGMLGTIWLIVCAMVFGGIMDGIGALSRLSQALLSIAKTTFGLFASTVASCLALNLTASDQYISIVVPGKMFSKAYKCGAYHSGVLGVPVASYFVYAIFNWLSPITTLVFAGFSIKIKQLKG
;
A
#
# COMPACT_ATOMS: atom_id res chain seq x y z
N MET A 1 -42.57 14.26 -3.72
CA MET A 1 -41.87 15.40 -3.12
C MET A 1 -41.02 14.82 -1.99
N SER A 2 -39.83 14.34 -2.29
CA SER A 2 -38.86 13.88 -1.30
C SER A 2 -37.88 15.02 -1.07
N SER A 3 -37.92 15.60 0.11
CA SER A 3 -37.01 16.62 0.58
C SER A 3 -35.59 16.06 0.58
N ASN A 4 -34.74 16.58 -0.28
CA ASN A 4 -33.27 16.48 -0.18
C ASN A 4 -32.89 16.94 1.25
N PRO A 5 -32.16 16.17 2.06
CA PRO A 5 -31.55 16.72 3.24
C PRO A 5 -30.48 17.69 2.78
N SER A 6 -30.76 18.97 2.93
CA SER A 6 -29.86 20.08 2.80
C SER A 6 -28.53 19.73 3.51
N THR A 7 -27.43 19.92 2.82
CA THR A 7 -26.09 20.11 3.38
C THR A 7 -26.10 21.34 4.28
N ASP A 8 -26.77 21.23 5.42
CA ASP A 8 -26.67 22.22 6.46
C ASP A 8 -25.24 22.22 6.97
N SER A 9 -24.56 23.29 6.61
CA SER A 9 -23.28 23.70 7.14
C SER A 9 -23.20 23.36 8.63
N VAL A 10 -22.33 22.40 9.01
CA VAL A 10 -21.86 22.26 10.39
C VAL A 10 -21.03 23.53 10.66
N SER A 11 -21.74 24.63 10.83
CA SER A 11 -21.20 25.95 11.09
C SER A 11 -20.84 26.04 12.56
N GLY A 12 -19.59 25.97 12.90
CA GLY A 12 -19.22 26.32 14.25
C GLY A 12 -17.82 25.92 14.74
N ILE A 13 -17.13 24.97 14.12
CA ILE A 13 -15.78 24.62 14.55
C ILE A 13 -14.78 25.65 14.03
N SER A 14 -13.97 26.24 14.93
CA SER A 14 -12.87 27.12 14.58
C SER A 14 -11.66 26.33 14.05
N LEU A 15 -10.77 26.98 13.30
CA LEU A 15 -9.52 26.35 12.82
C LEU A 15 -8.68 25.80 13.98
N LEU A 16 -8.58 26.54 15.07
CA LEU A 16 -7.84 26.12 16.26
C LEU A 16 -8.43 24.83 16.86
N GLU A 17 -9.76 24.76 16.99
CA GLU A 17 -10.44 23.55 17.48
C GLU A 17 -10.23 22.34 16.55
N SER A 18 -10.19 22.55 15.24
CA SER A 18 -9.92 21.51 14.27
C SER A 18 -8.47 20.99 14.36
N LEU A 19 -7.52 21.81 14.80
CA LEU A 19 -6.11 21.42 14.94
C LEU A 19 -5.83 20.69 16.25
N ILE A 20 -6.61 20.88 17.32
CA ILE A 20 -6.36 20.26 18.63
C ILE A 20 -6.21 18.73 18.53
N PRO A 21 -7.17 17.97 17.95
CA PRO A 21 -7.04 16.52 17.85
C PRO A 21 -5.80 16.08 17.07
N ILE A 22 -5.45 16.82 16.01
CA ILE A 22 -4.29 16.51 15.16
C ILE A 22 -2.99 16.73 15.93
N VAL A 23 -2.84 17.85 16.62
CA VAL A 23 -1.64 18.15 17.40
C VAL A 23 -1.45 17.12 18.51
N VAL A 24 -2.53 16.76 19.23
CA VAL A 24 -2.48 15.72 20.26
C VAL A 24 -2.09 14.38 19.66
N LEU A 25 -2.72 13.97 18.54
CA LEU A 25 -2.40 12.73 17.85
C LEU A 25 -0.92 12.68 17.44
N VAL A 26 -0.44 13.71 16.74
CA VAL A 26 0.96 13.77 16.26
C VAL A 26 1.95 13.74 17.42
N ALA A 27 1.69 14.48 18.50
CA ALA A 27 2.54 14.49 19.68
C ALA A 27 2.62 13.10 20.34
N LEU A 28 1.49 12.41 20.49
CA LEU A 28 1.45 11.07 21.07
C LEU A 28 2.07 10.01 20.15
N LEU A 29 1.86 10.09 18.84
CA LEU A 29 2.52 9.18 17.88
C LEU A 29 4.05 9.39 17.89
N ALA A 30 4.51 10.64 17.92
CA ALA A 30 5.94 10.94 18.01
C ALA A 30 6.53 10.39 19.32
N LEU A 31 5.82 10.53 20.44
CA LEU A 31 6.23 9.95 21.73
C LEU A 31 6.30 8.42 21.66
N ASN A 32 5.31 7.76 21.03
CA ASN A 32 5.32 6.32 20.84
C ASN A 32 6.53 5.85 20.02
N VAL A 33 6.85 6.54 18.93
CA VAL A 33 8.02 6.19 18.10
C VAL A 33 9.32 6.33 18.90
N VAL A 34 9.45 7.39 19.72
CA VAL A 34 10.62 7.58 20.59
C VAL A 34 10.73 6.48 21.68
N LEU A 35 9.60 6.06 22.27
CA LEU A 35 9.61 5.11 23.38
C LEU A 35 9.65 3.65 22.93
N TYR A 36 8.96 3.30 21.86
CA TYR A 36 8.75 1.92 21.42
C TYR A 36 9.47 1.58 20.10
N GLY A 37 10.01 2.57 19.37
CA GLY A 37 10.62 2.33 18.05
C GLY A 37 9.66 1.60 17.12
N ASP A 38 10.13 0.52 16.47
CA ASP A 38 9.30 -0.29 15.56
C ASP A 38 8.16 -1.02 16.30
N GLY A 39 8.31 -1.27 17.60
CA GLY A 39 7.27 -1.86 18.46
C GLY A 39 6.02 -0.97 18.62
N ALA A 40 6.09 0.32 18.24
CA ALA A 40 4.94 1.22 18.29
C ALA A 40 3.76 0.74 17.42
N LEU A 41 4.03 -0.04 16.37
CA LEU A 41 3.01 -0.62 15.48
C LEU A 41 2.34 -1.87 16.08
N ALA A 42 2.83 -2.41 17.18
CA ALA A 42 2.27 -3.62 17.80
C ALA A 42 1.02 -3.36 18.69
N GLY A 43 0.55 -2.10 18.80
CA GLY A 43 -0.67 -1.78 19.55
C GLY A 43 -0.75 -0.34 20.05
N SER A 44 0.37 0.27 20.46
CA SER A 44 0.36 1.60 21.06
C SER A 44 -0.13 2.69 20.09
N ASN A 45 0.25 2.64 18.83
CA ASN A 45 -0.21 3.58 17.81
C ASN A 45 -1.71 3.42 17.51
N GLN A 46 -2.23 2.19 17.53
CA GLN A 46 -3.66 1.93 17.36
C GLN A 46 -4.48 2.59 18.47
N PHE A 47 -4.01 2.46 19.72
CA PHE A 47 -4.70 3.09 20.84
C PHE A 47 -4.58 4.62 20.81
N VAL A 48 -3.44 5.16 20.42
CA VAL A 48 -3.26 6.62 20.25
C VAL A 48 -4.17 7.20 19.17
N LEU A 49 -4.43 6.47 18.09
CA LEU A 49 -5.43 6.88 17.09
C LEU A 49 -6.85 6.99 17.69
N LEU A 50 -7.23 6.01 18.51
CA LEU A 50 -8.52 6.06 19.23
C LEU A 50 -8.56 7.22 20.24
N LEU A 51 -7.45 7.50 20.96
CA LEU A 51 -7.35 8.67 21.84
C LEU A 51 -7.50 9.99 21.07
N GLY A 52 -6.85 10.10 19.89
CA GLY A 52 -7.03 11.24 18.99
C GLY A 52 -8.51 11.42 18.59
N GLY A 53 -9.17 10.30 18.25
CA GLY A 53 -10.62 10.28 17.97
C GLY A 53 -11.46 10.72 19.18
N PHE A 54 -11.12 10.27 20.38
CA PHE A 54 -11.78 10.71 21.61
C PHE A 54 -11.62 12.23 21.83
N VAL A 55 -10.42 12.78 21.64
CA VAL A 55 -10.18 14.23 21.73
C VAL A 55 -11.01 14.98 20.68
N ALA A 56 -11.09 14.46 19.45
CA ALA A 56 -11.95 15.03 18.41
C ALA A 56 -13.44 15.00 18.81
N ALA A 57 -13.90 13.89 19.39
CA ALA A 57 -15.27 13.78 19.87
C ALA A 57 -15.58 14.77 21.02
N LEU A 58 -14.65 15.01 21.94
CA LEU A 58 -14.80 16.04 22.98
C LEU A 58 -14.95 17.44 22.39
N VAL A 59 -14.17 17.77 21.34
CA VAL A 59 -14.34 19.02 20.60
C VAL A 59 -15.73 19.09 19.96
N GLY A 60 -16.21 18.01 19.37
CA GLY A 60 -17.54 17.90 18.79
C GLY A 60 -18.64 18.07 19.82
N PHE A 61 -18.57 17.44 20.99
CA PHE A 61 -19.53 17.58 22.06
C PHE A 61 -19.62 19.02 22.59
N ARG A 62 -18.48 19.71 22.70
CA ARG A 62 -18.46 21.14 23.07
C ARG A 62 -19.24 22.00 22.06
N ARG A 63 -19.35 21.56 20.82
CA ARG A 63 -20.11 22.22 19.73
C ARG A 63 -21.49 21.63 19.52
N ASN A 64 -21.98 20.83 20.48
CA ASN A 64 -23.30 20.17 20.43
C ASN A 64 -23.48 19.25 19.22
N ILE A 65 -22.42 18.69 18.69
CA ILE A 65 -22.49 17.70 17.62
C ILE A 65 -22.85 16.35 18.26
N SER A 66 -23.82 15.65 17.69
CA SER A 66 -24.30 14.39 18.27
C SER A 66 -23.29 13.26 18.05
N PHE A 67 -23.20 12.35 19.02
CA PHE A 67 -22.41 11.14 18.91
C PHE A 67 -22.85 10.27 17.72
N ASN A 68 -24.15 10.20 17.46
CA ASN A 68 -24.68 9.41 16.35
C ASN A 68 -24.14 9.87 15.00
N LEU A 69 -24.06 11.19 14.76
CA LEU A 69 -23.48 11.72 13.52
C LEU A 69 -21.99 11.36 13.39
N MET A 70 -21.23 11.42 14.48
CA MET A 70 -19.82 11.00 14.46
C MET A 70 -19.69 9.51 14.12
N MET A 71 -20.53 8.65 14.74
CA MET A 71 -20.53 7.20 14.48
C MET A 71 -21.02 6.84 13.07
N GLU A 72 -21.96 7.60 12.51
CA GLU A 72 -22.36 7.45 11.11
C GLU A 72 -21.17 7.67 10.17
N LYS A 73 -20.40 8.74 10.38
CA LYS A 73 -19.20 9.04 9.60
C LYS A 73 -18.08 8.00 9.81
N VAL A 74 -17.92 7.48 11.03
CA VAL A 74 -17.02 6.36 11.29
C VAL A 74 -17.45 5.13 10.47
N SER A 75 -18.75 4.81 10.44
CA SER A 75 -19.27 3.68 9.67
C SER A 75 -19.03 3.85 8.16
N GLU A 76 -19.27 5.04 7.62
CA GLU A 76 -18.99 5.37 6.21
C GLU A 76 -17.50 5.15 5.89
N ASN A 77 -16.60 5.64 6.75
CA ASN A 77 -15.15 5.49 6.56
C ASN A 77 -14.70 4.02 6.61
N VAL A 78 -15.17 3.25 7.58
CA VAL A 78 -14.86 1.81 7.67
C VAL A 78 -15.41 1.08 6.45
N GLN A 79 -16.63 1.39 6.02
CA GLN A 79 -17.23 0.81 4.82
C GLN A 79 -16.38 1.08 3.58
N SER A 80 -15.84 2.29 3.44
CA SER A 80 -14.98 2.66 2.30
C SER A 80 -13.70 1.83 2.20
N THR A 81 -13.21 1.27 3.31
CA THR A 81 -11.97 0.48 3.37
C THR A 81 -12.19 -1.03 3.39
N THR A 82 -13.44 -1.50 3.41
CA THR A 82 -13.78 -2.93 3.54
C THR A 82 -13.07 -3.80 2.49
N SER A 83 -13.03 -3.36 1.22
CA SER A 83 -12.34 -4.08 0.16
C SER A 83 -10.84 -4.23 0.44
N ALA A 84 -10.20 -3.17 0.93
CA ALA A 84 -8.78 -3.17 1.29
C ALA A 84 -8.48 -4.13 2.46
N LEU A 85 -9.34 -4.16 3.47
CA LEU A 85 -9.20 -5.07 4.62
C LEU A 85 -9.30 -6.54 4.19
N LEU A 86 -10.25 -6.86 3.31
CA LEU A 86 -10.39 -8.22 2.75
C LEU A 86 -9.21 -8.60 1.85
N ILE A 87 -8.70 -7.67 1.05
CA ILE A 87 -7.49 -7.90 0.23
C ILE A 87 -6.30 -8.20 1.13
N LEU A 88 -6.09 -7.46 2.23
CA LEU A 88 -5.01 -7.75 3.19
C LEU A 88 -5.08 -9.17 3.73
N LEU A 89 -6.26 -9.64 4.14
CA LEU A 89 -6.43 -11.03 4.59
C LEU A 89 -6.03 -12.02 3.50
N MET A 90 -6.50 -11.79 2.27
CA MET A 90 -6.17 -12.68 1.13
C MET A 90 -4.68 -12.63 0.77
N VAL A 91 -4.01 -11.50 0.94
CA VAL A 91 -2.55 -11.38 0.74
C VAL A 91 -1.79 -12.23 1.76
N GLY A 92 -2.19 -12.19 3.03
CA GLY A 92 -1.62 -13.07 4.05
C GLY A 92 -1.80 -14.54 3.70
N ALA A 93 -3.00 -14.94 3.29
CA ALA A 93 -3.33 -16.30 2.85
C ALA A 93 -2.50 -16.72 1.61
N LEU A 94 -2.40 -15.83 0.61
CA LEU A 94 -1.62 -16.04 -0.60
C LEU A 94 -0.13 -16.25 -0.29
N SER A 95 0.44 -15.37 0.53
CA SER A 95 1.84 -15.46 0.96
C SER A 95 2.15 -16.82 1.59
N GLY A 96 1.28 -17.32 2.46
CA GLY A 96 1.43 -18.63 3.08
C GLY A 96 1.41 -19.78 2.07
N THR A 97 0.39 -19.84 1.23
CA THR A 97 0.27 -20.91 0.24
C THR A 97 1.33 -20.84 -0.86
N TRP A 98 1.75 -19.64 -1.27
CA TRP A 98 2.82 -19.48 -2.25
C TRP A 98 4.21 -19.81 -1.66
N LEU A 99 4.39 -19.66 -0.36
CA LEU A 99 5.60 -20.13 0.31
C LEU A 99 5.66 -21.66 0.29
N ILE A 100 4.64 -22.31 0.85
CA ILE A 100 4.65 -23.77 1.02
C ILE A 100 4.57 -24.54 -0.31
N SER A 101 4.02 -23.92 -1.37
CA SER A 101 3.99 -24.51 -2.72
C SER A 101 5.31 -24.39 -3.47
N GLY A 102 6.30 -23.68 -2.93
CA GLY A 102 7.55 -23.40 -3.64
C GLY A 102 7.46 -22.30 -4.71
N ILE A 103 6.31 -21.60 -4.84
CA ILE A 103 6.15 -20.50 -5.81
C ILE A 103 7.09 -19.35 -5.47
N ILE A 104 7.04 -18.80 -4.24
CA ILE A 104 7.95 -17.74 -3.79
C ILE A 104 9.41 -18.23 -3.86
N PRO A 105 9.80 -19.40 -3.32
CA PRO A 105 11.14 -19.94 -3.48
C PRO A 105 11.61 -20.05 -4.93
N SER A 106 10.74 -20.48 -5.86
CA SER A 106 11.09 -20.54 -7.29
C SER A 106 11.26 -19.15 -7.90
N MET A 107 10.43 -18.19 -7.52
CA MET A 107 10.59 -16.80 -7.96
C MET A 107 11.94 -16.22 -7.50
N ILE A 108 12.32 -16.47 -6.24
CA ILE A 108 13.63 -16.07 -5.71
C ILE A 108 14.75 -16.78 -6.46
N TYR A 109 14.66 -18.10 -6.64
CA TYR A 109 15.67 -18.90 -7.32
C TYR A 109 15.96 -18.41 -8.74
N TYR A 110 14.92 -18.25 -9.58
CA TYR A 110 15.09 -17.75 -10.94
C TYR A 110 15.42 -16.26 -10.98
N GLY A 111 14.89 -15.48 -10.03
CA GLY A 111 15.20 -14.07 -9.89
C GLY A 111 16.68 -13.81 -9.61
N LEU A 112 17.29 -14.60 -8.71
CA LEU A 112 18.73 -14.54 -8.40
C LEU A 112 19.63 -14.92 -9.60
N GLN A 113 19.14 -15.78 -10.50
CA GLN A 113 19.87 -16.15 -11.72
C GLN A 113 19.75 -15.11 -12.84
N MET A 114 18.61 -14.40 -12.92
CA MET A 114 18.30 -13.52 -14.05
C MET A 114 18.60 -12.05 -13.76
N LEU A 115 18.45 -11.62 -12.50
CA LEU A 115 18.52 -10.21 -12.12
C LEU A 115 19.91 -9.89 -11.55
N ASN A 116 20.62 -9.00 -12.24
CA ASN A 116 21.85 -8.43 -11.72
C ASN A 116 21.51 -7.40 -10.61
N PRO A 117 22.17 -7.45 -9.43
CA PRO A 117 21.96 -6.50 -8.34
C PRO A 117 22.00 -5.03 -8.78
N THR A 118 22.90 -4.70 -9.70
CA THR A 118 23.11 -3.34 -10.21
C THR A 118 21.88 -2.74 -10.88
N ILE A 119 21.10 -3.54 -11.61
CA ILE A 119 19.90 -3.08 -12.34
C ILE A 119 18.60 -3.47 -11.64
N PHE A 120 18.68 -4.23 -10.54
CA PHE A 120 17.53 -4.81 -9.86
C PHE A 120 16.50 -3.77 -9.45
N LEU A 121 16.94 -2.69 -8.80
CA LEU A 121 16.02 -1.63 -8.33
C LEU A 121 15.27 -0.96 -9.49
N ALA A 122 15.96 -0.64 -10.58
CA ALA A 122 15.32 -0.09 -11.78
C ALA A 122 14.38 -1.10 -12.44
N ALA A 123 14.75 -2.40 -12.46
CA ALA A 123 13.87 -3.46 -12.94
C ALA A 123 12.60 -3.58 -12.08
N CYS A 124 12.69 -3.46 -10.76
CA CYS A 124 11.53 -3.41 -9.87
C CYS A 124 10.57 -2.28 -10.24
N VAL A 125 11.08 -1.07 -10.47
CA VAL A 125 10.27 0.08 -10.90
C VAL A 125 9.55 -0.24 -12.21
N LEU A 126 10.28 -0.75 -13.21
CA LEU A 126 9.71 -1.04 -14.54
C LEU A 126 8.65 -2.15 -14.49
N ILE A 127 8.95 -3.27 -13.83
CA ILE A 127 8.04 -4.41 -13.71
C ILE A 127 6.75 -3.98 -12.99
N CYS A 128 6.88 -3.32 -11.84
CA CYS A 128 5.72 -2.84 -11.09
C CYS A 128 4.92 -1.79 -11.86
N SER A 129 5.57 -0.94 -12.67
CA SER A 129 4.89 0.03 -13.51
C SER A 129 4.01 -0.65 -14.57
N VAL A 130 4.57 -1.61 -15.30
CA VAL A 130 3.84 -2.34 -16.36
C VAL A 130 2.64 -3.08 -15.78
N ILE A 131 2.84 -3.79 -14.67
CA ILE A 131 1.78 -4.55 -14.03
C ILE A 131 0.70 -3.62 -13.47
N SER A 132 1.10 -2.52 -12.83
CA SER A 132 0.15 -1.58 -12.26
C SER A 132 -0.65 -0.81 -13.31
N VAL A 133 -0.05 -0.45 -14.46
CA VAL A 133 -0.81 0.09 -15.61
C VAL A 133 -1.86 -0.92 -16.09
N ALA A 134 -1.48 -2.20 -16.18
CA ALA A 134 -2.37 -3.25 -16.67
C ALA A 134 -3.50 -3.59 -15.69
N THR A 135 -3.22 -3.53 -14.39
CA THR A 135 -4.18 -3.89 -13.31
C THR A 135 -5.01 -2.70 -12.83
N GLY A 136 -4.51 -1.49 -12.98
CA GLY A 136 -5.13 -0.27 -12.44
C GLY A 136 -5.04 -0.16 -10.91
N SER A 137 -4.10 -0.87 -10.27
CA SER A 137 -4.03 -0.90 -8.80
C SER A 137 -2.59 -1.04 -8.29
N SER A 138 -2.13 -0.02 -7.57
CA SER A 138 -0.85 -0.08 -6.84
C SER A 138 -0.89 -1.11 -5.71
N TRP A 139 -2.04 -1.29 -5.08
CA TRP A 139 -2.23 -2.24 -3.98
C TRP A 139 -2.08 -3.68 -4.45
N THR A 140 -2.77 -4.02 -5.55
CA THR A 140 -2.69 -5.37 -6.14
C THR A 140 -1.29 -5.68 -6.64
N THR A 141 -0.62 -4.70 -7.28
CA THR A 141 0.77 -4.87 -7.75
C THR A 141 1.71 -5.17 -6.59
N SER A 142 1.62 -4.42 -5.48
CA SER A 142 2.42 -4.66 -4.28
C SER A 142 2.11 -6.02 -3.65
N ALA A 143 0.83 -6.39 -3.60
CA ALA A 143 0.35 -7.63 -3.00
C ALA A 143 0.70 -8.90 -3.79
N THR A 144 1.06 -8.78 -5.06
CA THR A 144 1.40 -9.92 -5.92
C THR A 144 2.89 -9.94 -6.23
N VAL A 145 3.32 -9.14 -7.19
CA VAL A 145 4.72 -9.13 -7.64
C VAL A 145 5.64 -8.48 -6.61
N GLY A 146 5.13 -7.50 -5.83
CA GLY A 146 5.93 -6.83 -4.81
C GLY A 146 6.50 -7.77 -3.77
N ILE A 147 5.74 -8.76 -3.30
CA ILE A 147 6.19 -9.75 -2.32
C ILE A 147 7.40 -10.55 -2.85
N ALA A 148 7.32 -11.01 -4.10
CA ALA A 148 8.43 -11.75 -4.71
C ALA A 148 9.67 -10.87 -4.90
N LEU A 149 9.49 -9.62 -5.33
CA LEU A 149 10.60 -8.68 -5.51
C LEU A 149 11.28 -8.32 -4.18
N ILE A 150 10.54 -8.21 -3.08
CA ILE A 150 11.14 -8.04 -1.73
C ILE A 150 12.02 -9.23 -1.39
N GLY A 151 11.53 -10.47 -1.59
CA GLY A 151 12.32 -11.67 -1.33
C GLY A 151 13.58 -11.76 -2.20
N ILE A 152 13.50 -11.39 -3.49
CA ILE A 152 14.67 -11.36 -4.39
C ILE A 152 15.66 -10.27 -3.94
N GLY A 153 15.17 -9.07 -3.60
CA GLY A 153 16.02 -7.96 -3.14
C GLY A 153 16.77 -8.29 -1.86
N ASP A 154 16.10 -8.89 -0.89
CA ASP A 154 16.69 -9.34 0.37
C ASP A 154 17.75 -10.42 0.13
N ALA A 155 17.43 -11.40 -0.73
CA ALA A 155 18.37 -12.44 -1.15
C ALA A 155 19.60 -11.90 -1.93
N LEU A 156 19.47 -10.76 -2.62
CA LEU A 156 20.59 -10.05 -3.27
C LEU A 156 21.37 -9.15 -2.29
N GLY A 157 21.00 -9.12 -1.00
CA GLY A 157 21.62 -8.25 0.00
C GLY A 157 21.24 -6.77 -0.17
N ILE A 158 20.18 -6.47 -0.92
CA ILE A 158 19.70 -5.11 -1.13
C ILE A 158 18.75 -4.73 0.00
N SER A 159 18.90 -3.54 0.57
CA SER A 159 18.02 -3.03 1.62
C SER A 159 16.55 -3.20 1.24
N MET A 160 15.77 -3.84 2.11
CA MET A 160 14.31 -3.99 1.94
C MET A 160 13.63 -2.63 1.74
N GLY A 161 14.11 -1.56 2.40
CA GLY A 161 13.60 -0.20 2.22
C GLY A 161 13.79 0.31 0.80
N MET A 162 14.98 0.11 0.20
CA MET A 162 15.24 0.48 -1.20
C MET A 162 14.36 -0.32 -2.16
N THR A 163 14.27 -1.64 -1.96
CA THR A 163 13.45 -2.53 -2.78
C THR A 163 11.97 -2.16 -2.70
N ALA A 164 11.44 -1.96 -1.48
CA ALA A 164 10.06 -1.51 -1.29
C ALA A 164 9.80 -0.14 -1.92
N GLY A 165 10.73 0.81 -1.78
CA GLY A 165 10.63 2.13 -2.41
C GLY A 165 10.59 2.06 -3.93
N ALA A 166 11.37 1.16 -4.56
CA ALA A 166 11.36 0.91 -6.00
C ALA A 166 10.02 0.31 -6.46
N ILE A 167 9.53 -0.72 -5.75
CA ILE A 167 8.24 -1.35 -6.00
C ILE A 167 7.11 -0.33 -5.95
N LEU A 168 7.04 0.47 -4.87
CA LEU A 168 6.01 1.46 -4.69
C LEU A 168 6.08 2.57 -5.73
N SER A 169 7.27 3.04 -6.07
CA SER A 169 7.46 4.05 -7.12
C SER A 169 6.89 3.57 -8.47
N GLY A 170 7.14 2.33 -8.84
CA GLY A 170 6.58 1.73 -10.05
C GLY A 170 5.08 1.49 -9.95
N ALA A 171 4.60 0.94 -8.84
CA ALA A 171 3.21 0.63 -8.62
C ALA A 171 2.31 1.88 -8.67
N TYR A 172 2.73 2.97 -8.03
CA TYR A 172 1.99 4.23 -8.06
C TYR A 172 2.08 4.95 -9.40
N PHE A 173 3.20 4.84 -10.11
CA PHE A 173 3.28 5.35 -11.48
C PHE A 173 2.21 4.70 -12.37
N GLY A 174 2.13 3.37 -12.34
CA GLY A 174 1.18 2.62 -13.15
C GLY A 174 -0.27 2.90 -12.78
N ASP A 175 -0.58 2.88 -11.49
CA ASP A 175 -1.89 3.19 -10.97
C ASP A 175 -2.36 4.61 -11.37
N LYS A 176 -1.46 5.60 -11.29
CA LYS A 176 -1.75 6.99 -11.66
C LYS A 176 -2.10 7.18 -13.14
N LEU A 177 -1.54 6.37 -14.04
CA LEU A 177 -1.73 6.49 -15.49
C LEU A 177 -2.74 5.48 -16.06
N SER A 178 -3.16 4.50 -15.28
CA SER A 178 -4.09 3.49 -15.74
C SER A 178 -5.52 4.02 -15.83
N PRO A 179 -6.19 3.86 -17.00
CA PRO A 179 -7.61 4.15 -17.11
C PRO A 179 -8.49 3.17 -16.32
N LEU A 180 -7.90 2.06 -15.82
CA LEU A 180 -8.58 1.05 -15.00
C LEU A 180 -8.51 1.40 -13.50
N SER A 181 -7.72 2.38 -13.09
CA SER A 181 -7.60 2.82 -11.70
C SER A 181 -8.87 3.56 -11.26
N ASP A 182 -9.43 3.12 -10.15
CA ASP A 182 -10.60 3.74 -9.52
C ASP A 182 -10.32 5.21 -9.12
N THR A 183 -9.14 5.47 -8.53
CA THR A 183 -8.73 6.82 -8.12
C THR A 183 -8.44 7.73 -9.32
N THR A 184 -7.89 7.20 -10.42
CA THR A 184 -7.66 7.95 -11.65
C THR A 184 -8.96 8.30 -12.35
N ASN A 185 -10.00 7.47 -12.21
CA ASN A 185 -11.35 7.74 -12.71
C ASN A 185 -12.11 8.73 -11.80
N LEU A 186 -11.95 8.60 -10.48
CA LEU A 186 -12.67 9.42 -9.50
C LEU A 186 -12.27 10.91 -9.57
N ALA A 187 -10.98 11.20 -9.74
CA ALA A 187 -10.48 12.58 -9.72
C ALA A 187 -11.12 13.48 -10.80
N PRO A 188 -11.12 13.12 -12.10
CA PRO A 188 -11.79 13.92 -13.13
C PRO A 188 -13.31 13.91 -12.96
N ALA A 189 -13.94 12.82 -12.51
CA ALA A 189 -15.37 12.78 -12.25
C ALA A 189 -15.78 13.81 -11.20
N MET A 190 -15.01 13.96 -10.12
CA MET A 190 -15.23 14.95 -9.09
C MET A 190 -14.96 16.40 -9.56
N ALA A 191 -14.02 16.55 -10.52
CA ALA A 191 -13.67 17.85 -11.09
C ALA A 191 -14.57 18.27 -12.26
N GLY A 192 -15.46 17.40 -12.73
CA GLY A 192 -16.28 17.64 -13.92
C GLY A 192 -15.48 17.57 -15.23
N GLY A 193 -14.37 16.83 -15.25
CA GLY A 193 -13.51 16.62 -16.40
C GLY A 193 -13.64 15.22 -17.00
N GLU A 194 -13.00 15.02 -18.17
CA GLU A 194 -12.96 13.73 -18.84
C GLU A 194 -11.70 12.93 -18.47
N LEU A 195 -11.83 11.59 -18.31
CA LEU A 195 -10.76 10.70 -17.89
C LEU A 195 -9.51 10.78 -18.77
N PHE A 196 -9.68 10.67 -20.08
CA PHE A 196 -8.53 10.62 -20.98
C PHE A 196 -7.81 11.98 -21.11
N ASP A 197 -8.55 13.08 -21.00
CA ASP A 197 -7.94 14.41 -20.95
C ASP A 197 -7.19 14.62 -19.64
N HIS A 198 -7.72 14.10 -18.53
CA HIS A 198 -7.03 14.09 -17.24
C HIS A 198 -5.72 13.29 -17.33
N ILE A 199 -5.74 12.05 -17.85
CA ILE A 199 -4.54 11.22 -18.02
C ILE A 199 -3.51 11.92 -18.91
N LYS A 200 -3.92 12.46 -20.08
CA LYS A 200 -3.02 13.23 -20.97
C LYS A 200 -2.36 14.41 -20.26
N TYR A 201 -3.11 15.07 -19.40
CA TYR A 201 -2.59 16.21 -18.65
C TYR A 201 -1.59 15.77 -17.58
N MET A 202 -1.90 14.67 -16.86
CA MET A 202 -1.00 14.10 -15.86
C MET A 202 0.32 13.61 -16.46
N LEU A 203 0.37 13.17 -17.73
CA LEU A 203 1.62 12.73 -18.38
C LEU A 203 2.71 13.79 -18.32
N TRP A 204 2.36 15.09 -18.42
CA TRP A 204 3.34 16.18 -18.37
C TRP A 204 4.12 16.25 -17.06
N THR A 205 3.50 15.96 -15.94
CA THR A 205 4.16 15.93 -14.63
C THR A 205 4.69 14.53 -14.29
N THR A 206 4.01 13.50 -14.74
CA THR A 206 4.29 12.12 -14.36
C THR A 206 5.50 11.56 -15.10
N ILE A 207 5.65 11.81 -16.41
CA ILE A 207 6.79 11.29 -17.19
C ILE A 207 8.12 11.87 -16.71
N PRO A 208 8.31 13.19 -16.53
CA PRO A 208 9.55 13.72 -15.98
C PRO A 208 9.89 13.15 -14.60
N THR A 209 8.87 13.06 -13.71
CA THR A 209 9.04 12.47 -12.39
C THR A 209 9.51 11.01 -12.47
N TYR A 210 8.92 10.23 -13.37
CA TYR A 210 9.26 8.82 -13.57
C TYR A 210 10.68 8.62 -14.10
N ILE A 211 11.08 9.45 -15.08
CA ILE A 211 12.44 9.42 -15.62
C ILE A 211 13.47 9.71 -14.51
N ILE A 212 13.22 10.75 -13.70
CA ILE A 212 14.09 11.07 -12.56
C ILE A 212 14.13 9.90 -11.58
N THR A 213 12.99 9.31 -11.27
CA THR A 213 12.89 8.14 -10.38
C THR A 213 13.72 6.97 -10.90
N LEU A 214 13.59 6.63 -12.19
CA LEU A 214 14.41 5.58 -12.81
C LEU A 214 15.90 5.88 -12.74
N ILE A 215 16.31 7.12 -13.07
CA ILE A 215 17.71 7.53 -12.99
C ILE A 215 18.25 7.35 -11.57
N VAL A 216 17.50 7.78 -10.56
CA VAL A 216 17.92 7.64 -9.16
C VAL A 216 18.06 6.16 -8.78
N PHE A 217 17.11 5.29 -9.17
CA PHE A 217 17.23 3.85 -8.87
C PHE A 217 18.35 3.16 -9.66
N VAL A 218 18.68 3.61 -10.87
CA VAL A 218 19.88 3.17 -11.58
C VAL A 218 21.14 3.59 -10.82
N ILE A 219 21.24 4.86 -10.38
CA ILE A 219 22.39 5.34 -9.62
C ILE A 219 22.52 4.60 -8.28
N LEU A 220 21.41 4.37 -7.57
CA LEU A 220 21.42 3.58 -6.33
C LEU A 220 21.89 2.15 -6.61
N GLY A 221 21.43 1.51 -7.70
CA GLY A 221 21.82 0.18 -8.09
C GLY A 221 23.31 0.08 -8.44
N LEU A 222 23.88 1.08 -9.12
CA LEU A 222 25.32 1.15 -9.43
C LEU A 222 26.20 1.26 -8.18
N ASN A 223 25.68 1.78 -7.08
CA ASN A 223 26.40 1.93 -5.81
C ASN A 223 26.19 0.75 -4.85
N ILE A 224 25.46 -0.30 -5.26
CA ILE A 224 25.32 -1.51 -4.45
C ILE A 224 26.61 -2.32 -4.59
N GLU A 225 27.30 -2.53 -3.47
CA GLU A 225 28.45 -3.44 -3.42
C GLU A 225 27.95 -4.87 -3.57
N VAL A 226 28.37 -5.51 -4.65
CA VAL A 226 28.06 -6.93 -4.92
C VAL A 226 28.98 -7.79 -4.06
N THR A 227 28.68 -7.90 -2.77
CA THR A 227 29.51 -8.65 -1.81
C THR A 227 29.27 -10.16 -1.81
N ALA A 228 28.41 -10.71 -2.66
CA ALA A 228 27.80 -11.99 -2.35
C ALA A 228 27.70 -13.01 -3.50
N LEU A 229 28.63 -13.10 -4.43
CA LEU A 229 28.57 -14.18 -5.44
C LEU A 229 28.64 -15.57 -4.79
N ASP A 230 29.48 -15.76 -3.76
CA ASP A 230 29.59 -17.03 -3.05
C ASP A 230 28.34 -17.34 -2.21
N GLN A 231 27.78 -16.33 -1.53
CA GLN A 231 26.54 -16.47 -0.77
C GLN A 231 25.34 -16.78 -1.66
N THR A 232 25.26 -16.16 -2.85
CA THR A 232 24.20 -16.42 -3.82
C THR A 232 24.19 -17.89 -4.27
N GLN A 233 25.36 -18.48 -4.51
CA GLN A 233 25.46 -19.89 -4.90
C GLN A 233 25.01 -20.83 -3.78
N GLU A 234 25.36 -20.53 -2.54
CA GLU A 234 24.93 -21.29 -1.36
C GLU A 234 23.42 -21.21 -1.19
N MET A 235 22.84 -20.01 -1.34
CA MET A 235 21.37 -19.79 -1.30
C MET A 235 20.64 -20.58 -2.41
N LEU A 236 21.15 -20.56 -3.65
CA LEU A 236 20.56 -21.31 -4.75
C LEU A 236 20.58 -22.83 -4.50
N GLN A 237 21.65 -23.34 -3.90
CA GLN A 237 21.73 -24.76 -3.52
C GLN A 237 20.74 -25.09 -2.39
N GLN A 238 20.63 -24.23 -1.39
CA GLN A 238 19.71 -24.44 -0.28
C GLN A 238 18.23 -24.39 -0.73
N LEU A 239 17.89 -23.44 -1.63
CA LEU A 239 16.55 -23.39 -2.23
C LEU A 239 16.17 -24.71 -2.92
N LYS A 240 17.10 -25.27 -3.73
CA LYS A 240 16.89 -26.57 -4.40
C LYS A 240 16.84 -27.77 -3.47
N ARG A 241 17.49 -27.69 -2.29
CA ARG A 241 17.43 -28.78 -1.31
C ARG A 241 16.13 -28.79 -0.53
N THR A 242 15.55 -27.59 -0.31
CA THR A 242 14.36 -27.42 0.52
C THR A 242 13.07 -27.53 -0.28
N PHE A 243 13.08 -27.09 -1.55
CA PHE A 243 11.91 -27.07 -2.40
C PHE A 243 12.17 -27.73 -3.76
N ASP A 244 11.15 -28.39 -4.30
CA ASP A 244 11.14 -28.79 -5.71
C ASP A 244 10.90 -27.54 -6.57
N ILE A 245 12.01 -26.99 -7.11
CA ILE A 245 12.01 -25.79 -7.93
C ILE A 245 11.66 -26.13 -9.37
N SER A 246 10.48 -25.71 -9.80
CA SER A 246 9.96 -26.02 -11.13
C SER A 246 9.42 -24.78 -11.85
N PRO A 247 9.67 -24.63 -13.18
CA PRO A 247 9.03 -23.57 -13.97
C PRO A 247 7.50 -23.63 -13.99
N TRP A 248 6.91 -24.80 -13.78
CA TRP A 248 5.45 -24.99 -13.72
C TRP A 248 4.78 -24.22 -12.60
N LEU A 249 5.53 -23.91 -11.53
CA LEU A 249 5.04 -23.10 -10.40
C LEU A 249 4.66 -21.68 -10.82
N PHE A 250 5.24 -21.15 -11.91
CA PHE A 250 4.90 -19.83 -12.45
C PHE A 250 3.51 -19.78 -13.10
N LEU A 251 2.86 -20.92 -13.36
CA LEU A 251 1.49 -20.92 -13.87
C LEU A 251 0.52 -20.27 -12.91
N VAL A 252 0.73 -20.37 -11.59
CA VAL A 252 -0.16 -19.77 -10.59
C VAL A 252 -0.07 -18.25 -10.58
N PRO A 253 1.11 -17.61 -10.40
CA PRO A 253 1.22 -16.15 -10.52
C PRO A 253 0.78 -15.64 -11.89
N LEU A 254 1.09 -16.37 -12.99
CA LEU A 254 0.64 -15.97 -14.32
C LEU A 254 -0.89 -15.99 -14.42
N ALA A 255 -1.56 -17.00 -13.87
CA ALA A 255 -3.02 -17.07 -13.84
C ALA A 255 -3.64 -15.93 -13.05
N VAL A 256 -3.05 -15.58 -11.88
CA VAL A 256 -3.50 -14.44 -11.07
C VAL A 256 -3.36 -13.14 -11.85
N VAL A 257 -2.20 -12.88 -12.46
CA VAL A 257 -1.98 -11.66 -13.27
C VAL A 257 -2.95 -11.61 -14.44
N LEU A 258 -3.17 -12.72 -15.16
CA LEU A 258 -4.10 -12.78 -16.29
C LEU A 258 -5.56 -12.52 -15.84
N MET A 259 -5.99 -13.04 -14.69
CA MET A 259 -7.31 -12.74 -14.13
C MET A 259 -7.47 -11.25 -13.85
N ILE A 260 -6.46 -10.62 -13.24
CA ILE A 260 -6.50 -9.19 -12.92
C ILE A 260 -6.52 -8.34 -14.20
N VAL A 261 -5.67 -8.65 -15.18
CA VAL A 261 -5.67 -7.98 -16.49
C VAL A 261 -7.03 -8.13 -17.20
N LYS A 262 -7.72 -9.26 -17.01
CA LYS A 262 -9.09 -9.49 -17.49
C LYS A 262 -10.17 -8.83 -16.64
N LYS A 263 -9.80 -7.94 -15.70
CA LYS A 263 -10.70 -7.19 -14.81
C LYS A 263 -11.49 -8.06 -13.82
N THR A 264 -10.99 -9.23 -13.49
CA THR A 264 -11.50 -9.99 -12.34
C THR A 264 -11.26 -9.19 -11.06
N PRO A 265 -12.25 -9.05 -10.15
CA PRO A 265 -12.04 -8.34 -8.90
C PRO A 265 -10.81 -8.87 -8.15
N PRO A 266 -9.91 -7.99 -7.64
CA PRO A 266 -8.65 -8.41 -7.01
C PRO A 266 -8.83 -9.44 -5.89
N LEU A 267 -9.86 -9.28 -5.07
CA LEU A 267 -10.19 -10.21 -3.99
C LEU A 267 -10.41 -11.64 -4.51
N ILE A 268 -11.13 -11.79 -5.63
CA ILE A 268 -11.41 -13.10 -6.25
C ILE A 268 -10.13 -13.68 -6.86
N ALA A 269 -9.32 -12.85 -7.54
CA ALA A 269 -8.07 -13.30 -8.14
C ALA A 269 -7.08 -13.80 -7.07
N LEU A 270 -6.97 -13.09 -5.95
CA LEU A 270 -6.12 -13.49 -4.81
C LEU A 270 -6.65 -14.77 -4.15
N LEU A 271 -7.97 -14.91 -3.96
CA LEU A 271 -8.56 -16.13 -3.42
C LEU A 271 -8.25 -17.34 -4.31
N ILE A 272 -8.45 -17.20 -5.63
CA ILE A 272 -8.13 -18.29 -6.58
C ILE A 272 -6.62 -18.56 -6.56
N GLY A 273 -5.78 -17.53 -6.51
CA GLY A 273 -4.32 -17.67 -6.38
C GLY A 273 -3.90 -18.42 -5.10
N THR A 274 -4.59 -18.16 -3.98
CA THR A 274 -4.40 -18.88 -2.71
C THR A 274 -4.77 -20.35 -2.83
N LEU A 275 -5.94 -20.65 -3.40
CA LEU A 275 -6.40 -22.02 -3.59
C LEU A 275 -5.51 -22.80 -4.56
N LEU A 276 -5.12 -22.19 -5.68
CA LEU A 276 -4.17 -22.80 -6.61
C LEU A 276 -2.80 -23.01 -5.95
N GLY A 277 -2.32 -22.07 -5.14
CA GLY A 277 -1.10 -22.24 -4.34
C GLY A 277 -1.20 -23.44 -3.41
N GLY A 278 -2.34 -23.62 -2.72
CA GLY A 278 -2.60 -24.80 -1.89
C GLY A 278 -2.57 -26.11 -2.68
N VAL A 279 -3.25 -26.16 -3.84
CA VAL A 279 -3.21 -27.34 -4.72
C VAL A 279 -1.79 -27.65 -5.21
N PHE A 280 -1.04 -26.63 -5.63
CA PHE A 280 0.34 -26.81 -6.07
C PHE A 280 1.27 -27.24 -4.93
N ALA A 281 1.02 -26.80 -3.69
CA ALA A 281 1.74 -27.30 -2.50
C ALA A 281 1.57 -28.81 -2.33
N LEU A 282 0.34 -29.30 -2.47
CA LEU A 282 0.05 -30.73 -2.35
C LEU A 282 0.67 -31.59 -3.48
N ILE A 283 0.83 -31.02 -4.68
CA ILE A 283 1.37 -31.73 -5.86
C ILE A 283 2.90 -31.69 -5.86
N PHE A 284 3.50 -30.49 -5.65
CA PHE A 284 4.93 -30.29 -5.83
C PHE A 284 5.74 -30.37 -4.53
N GLN A 285 5.11 -30.11 -3.37
CA GLN A 285 5.81 -29.97 -2.08
C GLN A 285 5.16 -30.80 -0.95
N PRO A 286 4.82 -32.09 -1.14
CA PRO A 286 4.16 -32.88 -0.10
C PRO A 286 5.03 -33.00 1.16
N GLU A 287 6.36 -33.04 1.03
CA GLU A 287 7.29 -33.11 2.15
C GLU A 287 7.29 -31.82 2.99
N VAL A 288 7.20 -30.64 2.34
CA VAL A 288 7.08 -29.36 3.03
C VAL A 288 5.76 -29.30 3.82
N VAL A 289 4.66 -29.75 3.22
CA VAL A 289 3.35 -29.78 3.89
C VAL A 289 3.38 -30.72 5.11
N MET A 290 3.98 -31.90 4.99
CA MET A 290 4.18 -32.82 6.12
C MET A 290 5.08 -32.21 7.21
N GLY A 291 6.15 -31.54 6.80
CA GLY A 291 7.06 -30.88 7.74
C GLY A 291 6.38 -29.80 8.61
N ILE A 292 5.44 -29.05 8.03
CA ILE A 292 4.66 -28.04 8.75
C ILE A 292 3.73 -28.67 9.78
N THR A 293 3.06 -29.77 9.42
CA THR A 293 2.10 -30.44 10.30
C THR A 293 2.75 -31.40 11.28
N GLY A 294 4.04 -31.74 11.09
CA GLY A 294 4.73 -32.79 11.84
C GLY A 294 4.22 -34.19 11.55
N ALA A 295 3.46 -34.39 10.46
CA ALA A 295 2.89 -35.68 10.07
C ALA A 295 3.98 -36.62 9.55
N GLN A 296 3.93 -37.90 9.92
CA GLN A 296 4.86 -38.93 9.44
C GLN A 296 4.45 -39.50 8.07
N GLU A 297 3.18 -39.35 7.71
CA GLU A 297 2.62 -39.84 6.44
C GLU A 297 1.75 -38.77 5.80
N PHE A 298 1.75 -38.74 4.46
CA PHE A 298 0.91 -37.82 3.68
C PHE A 298 -0.53 -38.32 3.63
N THR A 299 -1.34 -37.85 4.58
CA THR A 299 -2.76 -38.17 4.67
C THR A 299 -3.63 -36.99 4.22
N PRO A 300 -4.90 -37.24 3.81
CA PRO A 300 -5.81 -36.12 3.49
C PRO A 300 -5.99 -35.13 4.64
N ALA A 301 -5.92 -35.56 5.89
CA ALA A 301 -6.01 -34.72 7.07
C ALA A 301 -4.77 -33.86 7.20
N ALA A 302 -3.55 -34.40 7.06
CA ALA A 302 -2.31 -33.65 7.06
C ALA A 302 -2.24 -32.65 5.89
N ALA A 303 -2.67 -33.05 4.70
CA ALA A 303 -2.77 -32.21 3.52
C ALA A 303 -3.67 -30.99 3.77
N TYR A 304 -4.87 -31.22 4.29
CA TYR A 304 -5.81 -30.15 4.63
C TYR A 304 -5.25 -29.22 5.73
N GLN A 305 -4.74 -29.81 6.81
CA GLN A 305 -4.18 -29.04 7.93
C GLN A 305 -3.01 -28.16 7.48
N GLY A 306 -2.04 -28.70 6.75
CA GLY A 306 -0.88 -27.93 6.31
C GLY A 306 -1.23 -26.78 5.40
N VAL A 307 -2.22 -26.95 4.49
CA VAL A 307 -2.71 -25.85 3.64
C VAL A 307 -3.48 -24.82 4.47
N MET A 308 -4.34 -25.26 5.40
CA MET A 308 -5.11 -24.34 6.25
C MET A 308 -4.20 -23.56 7.21
N ASP A 309 -3.18 -24.20 7.79
CA ASP A 309 -2.21 -23.52 8.65
C ASP A 309 -1.45 -22.46 7.86
N ALA A 310 -1.00 -22.76 6.65
CA ALA A 310 -0.33 -21.78 5.79
C ALA A 310 -1.24 -20.61 5.41
N ILE A 311 -2.54 -20.83 5.20
CA ILE A 311 -3.52 -19.76 4.94
C ILE A 311 -3.71 -18.89 6.17
N THR A 312 -3.85 -19.47 7.35
CA THR A 312 -4.45 -18.79 8.50
C THR A 312 -3.44 -18.30 9.52
N ILE A 313 -2.41 -19.07 9.82
CA ILE A 313 -1.44 -18.80 10.90
C ILE A 313 0.00 -18.71 10.40
N GLN A 314 0.92 -18.51 11.31
CA GLN A 314 2.34 -18.51 10.98
C GLN A 314 2.84 -19.91 10.69
N VAL A 315 3.46 -20.10 9.53
CA VAL A 315 4.22 -21.28 9.14
C VAL A 315 5.66 -20.91 8.84
N SER A 316 6.58 -21.86 9.10
CA SER A 316 7.99 -21.71 8.83
C SER A 316 8.54 -23.00 8.24
N VAL A 317 9.32 -22.88 7.17
CA VAL A 317 10.06 -24.00 6.60
C VAL A 317 11.51 -23.91 7.07
N PRO A 318 12.04 -24.91 7.76
CA PRO A 318 13.39 -24.85 8.34
C PRO A 318 14.48 -24.63 7.27
N SER A 319 15.40 -23.72 7.55
CA SER A 319 16.58 -23.48 6.71
C SER A 319 17.81 -23.27 7.60
N SER A 320 18.95 -23.78 7.16
CA SER A 320 20.24 -23.54 7.82
C SER A 320 20.86 -22.18 7.46
N HIS A 321 20.38 -21.54 6.40
CA HIS A 321 20.87 -20.24 5.94
C HIS A 321 20.09 -19.10 6.59
N PRO A 322 20.74 -18.14 7.31
CA PRO A 322 20.05 -17.11 8.08
C PRO A 322 19.03 -16.30 7.27
N ILE A 323 19.43 -15.79 6.10
CA ILE A 323 18.52 -14.97 5.24
C ILE A 323 17.33 -15.81 4.76
N LEU A 324 17.56 -17.05 4.34
CA LEU A 324 16.47 -17.93 3.89
C LEU A 324 15.56 -18.36 5.04
N SER A 325 16.07 -18.44 6.27
CA SER A 325 15.25 -18.73 7.45
C SER A 325 14.16 -17.66 7.64
N ASP A 326 14.47 -16.39 7.41
CA ASP A 326 13.48 -15.32 7.48
C ASP A 326 12.55 -15.30 6.27
N LEU A 327 13.07 -15.55 5.07
CA LEU A 327 12.28 -15.64 3.84
C LEU A 327 11.34 -16.84 3.78
N PHE A 328 11.67 -17.91 4.50
CA PHE A 328 10.86 -19.15 4.56
C PHE A 328 9.81 -19.12 5.67
N GLN A 329 9.39 -17.93 6.07
CA GLN A 329 8.32 -17.72 7.03
C GLN A 329 7.15 -16.97 6.37
N SER A 330 5.94 -17.37 6.71
CA SER A 330 4.74 -16.60 6.40
C SER A 330 3.85 -16.58 7.63
N LYS A 331 3.29 -15.41 7.91
CA LYS A 331 2.40 -15.24 9.07
C LYS A 331 0.92 -15.51 8.71
N GLY A 332 0.61 -15.88 7.48
CA GLY A 332 -0.74 -16.12 7.01
C GLY A 332 -1.67 -14.91 7.19
N MET A 333 -2.96 -15.17 7.23
CA MET A 333 -3.98 -14.13 7.50
C MET A 333 -3.77 -13.46 8.86
N PHE A 334 -3.33 -14.21 9.86
CA PHE A 334 -3.07 -13.71 11.21
C PHE A 334 -2.05 -12.55 11.20
N GLY A 335 -1.02 -12.64 10.37
CA GLY A 335 -0.01 -11.58 10.23
C GLY A 335 -0.55 -10.24 9.75
N MET A 336 -1.71 -10.23 9.09
CA MET A 336 -2.34 -9.01 8.57
C MET A 336 -3.21 -8.31 9.63
N LEU A 337 -3.57 -8.98 10.73
CA LEU A 337 -4.50 -8.44 11.73
C LEU A 337 -3.99 -7.17 12.40
N GLY A 338 -2.69 -7.05 12.65
CA GLY A 338 -2.09 -5.83 13.20
C GLY A 338 -2.28 -4.62 12.30
N THR A 339 -2.09 -4.80 10.98
CA THR A 339 -2.31 -3.75 9.97
C THR A 339 -3.79 -3.41 9.83
N ILE A 340 -4.66 -4.41 9.82
CA ILE A 340 -6.13 -4.22 9.79
C ILE A 340 -6.58 -3.43 11.02
N TRP A 341 -6.12 -3.79 12.20
CA TRP A 341 -6.41 -3.07 13.44
C TRP A 341 -5.97 -1.61 13.36
N LEU A 342 -4.75 -1.34 12.86
CA LEU A 342 -4.25 0.02 12.66
C LEU A 342 -5.16 0.82 11.71
N ILE A 343 -5.55 0.23 10.57
CA ILE A 343 -6.42 0.88 9.58
C ILE A 343 -7.78 1.19 10.20
N VAL A 344 -8.41 0.24 10.91
CA VAL A 344 -9.71 0.46 11.55
C VAL A 344 -9.64 1.61 12.56
N CYS A 345 -8.59 1.67 13.41
CA CYS A 345 -8.41 2.77 14.35
C CYS A 345 -8.21 4.12 13.65
N ALA A 346 -7.48 4.14 12.52
CA ALA A 346 -7.32 5.34 11.71
C ALA A 346 -8.65 5.80 11.07
N MET A 347 -9.50 4.84 10.64
CA MET A 347 -10.83 5.15 10.10
C MET A 347 -11.76 5.72 11.19
N VAL A 348 -11.67 5.24 12.43
CA VAL A 348 -12.39 5.81 13.56
C VAL A 348 -11.96 7.26 13.79
N PHE A 349 -10.67 7.54 13.86
CA PHE A 349 -10.18 8.92 14.00
C PHE A 349 -10.65 9.81 12.86
N GLY A 350 -10.43 9.38 11.61
CA GLY A 350 -10.83 10.13 10.41
C GLY A 350 -12.35 10.38 10.34
N GLY A 351 -13.15 9.36 10.67
CA GLY A 351 -14.62 9.47 10.68
C GLY A 351 -15.14 10.46 11.73
N ILE A 352 -14.56 10.47 12.93
CA ILE A 352 -14.92 11.45 13.95
C ILE A 352 -14.51 12.86 13.50
N MET A 353 -13.30 13.04 12.95
CA MET A 353 -12.83 14.33 12.41
C MET A 353 -13.72 14.86 11.28
N ASP A 354 -14.22 13.97 10.41
CA ASP A 354 -15.20 14.33 9.38
C ASP A 354 -16.55 14.68 9.98
N GLY A 355 -17.05 13.86 10.91
CA GLY A 355 -18.33 14.06 11.58
C GLY A 355 -18.44 15.36 12.35
N ILE A 356 -17.34 15.86 12.90
CA ILE A 356 -17.31 17.18 13.55
C ILE A 356 -17.05 18.34 12.55
N GLY A 357 -16.83 18.05 11.26
CA GLY A 357 -16.55 19.05 10.23
C GLY A 357 -15.13 19.63 10.24
N ALA A 358 -14.22 19.05 11.03
CA ALA A 358 -12.85 19.53 11.17
C ALA A 358 -12.06 19.42 9.86
N LEU A 359 -12.23 18.32 9.09
CA LEU A 359 -11.56 18.13 7.82
C LEU A 359 -11.97 19.18 6.78
N SER A 360 -13.26 19.48 6.69
CA SER A 360 -13.79 20.53 5.82
C SER A 360 -13.26 21.90 6.21
N ARG A 361 -13.17 22.19 7.52
CA ARG A 361 -12.66 23.46 8.03
C ARG A 361 -11.18 23.66 7.72
N LEU A 362 -10.37 22.62 7.88
CA LEU A 362 -8.95 22.65 7.53
C LEU A 362 -8.74 22.88 6.03
N SER A 363 -9.48 22.16 5.18
CA SER A 363 -9.45 22.35 3.73
C SER A 363 -9.86 23.76 3.31
N GLN A 364 -10.93 24.34 3.89
CA GLN A 364 -11.35 25.71 3.64
C GLN A 364 -10.27 26.73 4.04
N ALA A 365 -9.60 26.52 5.18
CA ALA A 365 -8.54 27.41 5.64
C ALA A 365 -7.35 27.39 4.67
N LEU A 366 -6.95 26.23 4.18
CA LEU A 366 -5.88 26.09 3.18
C LEU A 366 -6.27 26.74 1.84
N LEU A 367 -7.51 26.55 1.39
CA LEU A 367 -8.01 27.15 0.15
C LEU A 367 -8.15 28.68 0.25
N SER A 368 -8.46 29.24 1.43
CA SER A 368 -8.59 30.70 1.63
C SER A 368 -7.28 31.47 1.43
N ILE A 369 -6.13 30.79 1.50
CA ILE A 369 -4.80 31.36 1.27
C ILE A 369 -4.48 31.42 -0.23
N ALA A 370 -5.23 30.71 -1.08
CA ALA A 370 -5.00 30.59 -2.51
C ALA A 370 -5.45 31.83 -3.29
N LYS A 371 -4.59 32.84 -3.39
CA LYS A 371 -4.86 34.09 -4.15
C LYS A 371 -4.26 34.09 -5.56
N THR A 372 -3.39 33.14 -5.88
CA THR A 372 -2.69 33.01 -7.17
C THR A 372 -2.88 31.61 -7.73
N THR A 373 -2.60 31.41 -9.02
CA THR A 373 -2.61 30.06 -9.64
C THR A 373 -1.69 29.11 -8.88
N PHE A 374 -0.46 29.53 -8.56
CA PHE A 374 0.46 28.74 -7.75
C PHE A 374 -0.12 28.46 -6.35
N GLY A 375 -0.66 29.51 -5.68
CA GLY A 375 -1.29 29.38 -4.37
C GLY A 375 -2.45 28.39 -4.36
N LEU A 376 -3.23 28.35 -5.45
CA LEU A 376 -4.32 27.40 -5.62
C LEU A 376 -3.81 25.94 -5.70
N PHE A 377 -2.78 25.68 -6.52
CA PHE A 377 -2.15 24.36 -6.60
C PHE A 377 -1.50 23.98 -5.28
N ALA A 378 -0.75 24.88 -4.66
CA ALA A 378 -0.08 24.65 -3.38
C ALA A 378 -1.09 24.33 -2.27
N SER A 379 -2.18 25.09 -2.17
CA SER A 379 -3.26 24.84 -1.21
C SER A 379 -3.97 23.50 -1.46
N THR A 380 -4.16 23.13 -2.72
CA THR A 380 -4.77 21.84 -3.08
C THR A 380 -3.86 20.68 -2.67
N VAL A 381 -2.56 20.75 -3.02
CA VAL A 381 -1.57 19.73 -2.62
C VAL A 381 -1.50 19.64 -1.09
N ALA A 382 -1.42 20.78 -0.39
CA ALA A 382 -1.41 20.81 1.07
C ALA A 382 -2.69 20.22 1.68
N SER A 383 -3.87 20.51 1.10
CA SER A 383 -5.13 19.92 1.54
C SER A 383 -5.16 18.41 1.34
N CYS A 384 -4.72 17.91 0.18
CA CYS A 384 -4.64 16.47 -0.08
C CYS A 384 -3.69 15.79 0.91
N LEU A 385 -2.51 16.37 1.16
CA LEU A 385 -1.54 15.85 2.12
C LEU A 385 -2.11 15.86 3.55
N ALA A 386 -2.72 16.97 3.97
CA ALA A 386 -3.33 17.08 5.29
C ALA A 386 -4.44 16.04 5.49
N LEU A 387 -5.32 15.87 4.49
CA LEU A 387 -6.39 14.87 4.55
C LEU A 387 -5.86 13.44 4.53
N ASN A 388 -4.82 13.15 3.75
CA ASN A 388 -4.16 11.85 3.78
C ASN A 388 -3.54 11.52 5.14
N LEU A 389 -2.93 12.50 5.78
CA LEU A 389 -2.31 12.32 7.10
C LEU A 389 -3.37 12.18 8.21
N THR A 390 -4.51 12.86 8.10
CA THR A 390 -5.52 12.93 9.17
C THR A 390 -6.65 11.95 9.00
N ALA A 391 -7.19 11.79 7.79
CA ALA A 391 -8.33 10.90 7.54
C ALA A 391 -7.92 9.49 7.15
N SER A 392 -6.64 9.27 6.83
CA SER A 392 -6.15 8.00 6.31
C SER A 392 -7.04 7.40 5.21
N ASP A 393 -7.77 8.15 4.38
CA ASP A 393 -8.63 7.76 3.26
C ASP A 393 -8.31 8.46 1.93
N GLN A 394 -7.87 7.68 0.89
CA GLN A 394 -7.55 8.24 -0.42
C GLN A 394 -8.79 8.81 -1.11
N TYR A 395 -9.97 8.23 -0.88
CA TYR A 395 -11.20 8.70 -1.49
C TYR A 395 -11.62 10.04 -0.87
N ILE A 396 -11.50 10.22 0.45
CA ILE A 396 -11.74 11.50 1.11
C ILE A 396 -10.75 12.55 0.62
N SER A 397 -9.48 12.18 0.47
CA SER A 397 -8.42 13.10 -0.04
C SER A 397 -8.63 13.49 -1.50
N ILE A 398 -9.39 12.73 -2.26
CA ILE A 398 -9.81 13.05 -3.62
C ILE A 398 -11.13 13.81 -3.62
N VAL A 399 -12.14 13.34 -2.87
CA VAL A 399 -13.49 13.89 -2.90
C VAL A 399 -13.58 15.23 -2.18
N VAL A 400 -12.90 15.45 -1.06
CA VAL A 400 -12.99 16.67 -0.25
C VAL A 400 -12.22 17.85 -0.86
N PRO A 401 -10.97 17.73 -1.31
CA PRO A 401 -10.39 18.71 -2.21
C PRO A 401 -11.01 18.59 -3.59
N GLY A 402 -11.80 17.63 -3.73
CA GLY A 402 -12.41 16.85 -4.79
C GLY A 402 -12.93 17.52 -6.02
N LYS A 403 -12.69 18.58 -6.14
CA LYS A 403 -12.82 19.32 -7.37
C LYS A 403 -11.45 19.71 -7.90
N MET A 404 -10.38 19.27 -7.24
CA MET A 404 -9.04 19.70 -7.62
C MET A 404 -7.96 18.74 -7.11
N PHE A 405 -7.34 18.03 -8.00
CA PHE A 405 -6.08 17.29 -7.91
C PHE A 405 -5.82 16.30 -6.77
N SER A 406 -5.59 15.08 -7.17
CA SER A 406 -5.50 13.90 -6.34
C SER A 406 -4.15 13.20 -6.34
N LYS A 407 -4.06 12.29 -5.43
CA LYS A 407 -3.13 11.18 -5.26
C LYS A 407 -1.77 11.51 -4.69
N ALA A 408 -1.67 11.41 -3.42
CA ALA A 408 -0.50 10.81 -2.77
C ALA A 408 -0.80 10.46 -1.31
N TYR A 409 -0.27 9.35 -0.86
CA TYR A 409 0.01 8.97 0.51
C TYR A 409 -1.12 8.40 1.36
N LYS A 410 -1.69 7.28 0.90
CA LYS A 410 -2.54 6.56 1.78
C LYS A 410 -2.23 5.10 2.05
N CYS A 411 -1.15 4.62 1.65
CA CYS A 411 -0.92 3.19 1.72
C CYS A 411 0.29 2.78 2.54
N GLY A 412 0.81 3.66 3.40
CA GLY A 412 1.96 3.33 4.22
C GLY A 412 1.71 2.09 5.06
N ALA A 413 0.60 2.03 5.79
CA ALA A 413 0.24 0.88 6.61
C ALA A 413 -0.07 -0.36 5.76
N TYR A 414 -0.80 -0.21 4.64
CA TYR A 414 -1.09 -1.31 3.73
C TYR A 414 0.19 -1.92 3.14
N HIS A 415 1.04 -1.11 2.53
CA HIS A 415 2.27 -1.60 1.89
C HIS A 415 3.28 -2.15 2.89
N SER A 416 3.37 -1.57 4.10
CA SER A 416 4.18 -2.11 5.18
C SER A 416 3.72 -3.50 5.59
N GLY A 417 2.40 -3.73 5.71
CA GLY A 417 1.83 -5.03 6.01
C GLY A 417 2.08 -6.06 4.91
N VAL A 418 1.88 -5.69 3.64
CA VAL A 418 2.02 -6.56 2.48
C VAL A 418 3.48 -6.91 2.20
N LEU A 419 4.37 -5.91 2.19
CA LEU A 419 5.79 -6.09 1.86
C LEU A 419 6.63 -6.50 3.06
N GLY A 420 6.08 -6.49 4.27
CA GLY A 420 6.78 -6.81 5.51
C GLY A 420 7.85 -5.77 5.90
N VAL A 421 7.79 -4.56 5.34
CA VAL A 421 8.79 -3.51 5.52
C VAL A 421 8.17 -2.31 6.23
N PRO A 422 8.74 -1.80 7.34
CA PRO A 422 8.24 -0.61 8.01
C PRO A 422 8.20 0.62 7.10
N VAL A 423 7.17 1.45 7.25
CA VAL A 423 6.97 2.67 6.43
C VAL A 423 8.19 3.57 6.45
N ALA A 424 8.80 3.78 7.61
CA ALA A 424 9.98 4.62 7.78
C ALA A 424 11.17 4.17 6.93
N SER A 425 11.32 2.86 6.72
CA SER A 425 12.44 2.28 5.97
C SER A 425 12.37 2.53 4.46
N TYR A 426 11.16 2.60 3.87
CA TYR A 426 11.01 2.80 2.42
C TYR A 426 10.55 4.20 2.03
N PHE A 427 10.05 5.03 2.97
CA PHE A 427 9.49 6.35 2.67
C PHE A 427 10.45 7.22 1.85
N VAL A 428 11.73 7.25 2.23
CA VAL A 428 12.77 8.02 1.52
C VAL A 428 12.98 7.49 0.10
N TYR A 429 12.88 6.19 -0.09
CA TYR A 429 13.09 5.51 -1.38
C TYR A 429 11.84 5.42 -2.25
N ALA A 430 10.66 5.76 -1.75
CA ALA A 430 9.45 5.88 -2.57
C ALA A 430 9.46 7.18 -3.40
N ILE A 431 10.52 7.33 -4.23
CA ILE A 431 10.92 8.57 -4.90
C ILE A 431 9.81 9.13 -5.77
N PHE A 432 9.17 8.29 -6.58
CA PHE A 432 8.06 8.74 -7.42
C PHE A 432 6.92 9.34 -6.59
N ASN A 433 6.63 8.78 -5.42
CA ASN A 433 5.49 9.16 -4.61
C ASN A 433 5.63 10.58 -4.02
N TRP A 434 6.79 10.96 -3.49
CA TRP A 434 7.01 12.29 -2.94
C TRP A 434 7.50 13.29 -3.99
N LEU A 435 8.18 12.85 -5.06
CA LEU A 435 8.63 13.73 -6.13
C LEU A 435 7.47 14.21 -7.03
N SER A 436 6.43 13.38 -7.21
CA SER A 436 5.28 13.73 -8.05
C SER A 436 4.53 15.00 -7.60
N PRO A 437 4.20 15.20 -6.31
CA PRO A 437 3.64 16.47 -5.83
C PRO A 437 4.57 17.65 -6.05
N ILE A 438 5.88 17.48 -5.80
CA ILE A 438 6.89 18.52 -6.01
C ILE A 438 6.94 18.95 -7.48
N THR A 439 6.99 17.99 -8.41
CA THR A 439 6.97 18.27 -9.86
C THR A 439 5.71 19.04 -10.24
N THR A 440 4.56 18.68 -9.67
CA THR A 440 3.29 19.38 -9.89
C THR A 440 3.38 20.85 -9.42
N LEU A 441 3.98 21.11 -8.28
CA LEU A 441 4.19 22.48 -7.76
C LEU A 441 5.18 23.27 -8.61
N VAL A 442 6.23 22.65 -9.10
CA VAL A 442 7.20 23.28 -10.03
C VAL A 442 6.48 23.69 -11.32
N PHE A 443 5.68 22.79 -11.92
CA PHE A 443 4.91 23.11 -13.13
C PHE A 443 3.90 24.22 -12.87
N ALA A 444 3.27 24.25 -11.70
CA ALA A 444 2.37 25.33 -11.30
C ALA A 444 3.11 26.66 -11.13
N GLY A 445 4.29 26.66 -10.49
CA GLY A 445 5.12 27.85 -10.28
C GLY A 445 5.58 28.49 -11.58
N PHE A 446 5.96 27.68 -12.56
CA PHE A 446 6.38 28.15 -13.88
C PHE A 446 5.22 28.27 -14.88
N SER A 447 3.98 28.06 -14.47
CA SER A 447 2.77 28.06 -15.33
C SER A 447 2.88 27.16 -16.57
N ILE A 448 3.62 26.04 -16.45
CA ILE A 448 3.86 25.12 -17.55
C ILE A 448 2.58 24.33 -17.83
N LYS A 449 2.08 24.41 -19.07
CA LYS A 449 0.86 23.71 -19.53
C LYS A 449 -0.41 23.98 -18.71
N ILE A 450 -0.46 25.06 -17.93
CA ILE A 450 -1.67 25.46 -17.24
C ILE A 450 -2.54 26.28 -18.19
N LYS A 451 -3.72 25.75 -18.51
CA LYS A 451 -4.74 26.47 -19.27
C LYS A 451 -5.58 27.31 -18.30
N GLN A 452 -5.50 28.63 -18.41
CA GLN A 452 -6.45 29.51 -17.74
C GLN A 452 -7.77 29.47 -18.52
N LEU A 453 -8.88 29.26 -17.83
CA LEU A 453 -10.20 29.49 -18.42
C LEU A 453 -10.28 31.00 -18.72
N LYS A 454 -10.45 31.34 -19.97
CA LYS A 454 -10.84 32.72 -20.33
C LYS A 454 -12.24 32.92 -19.78
N GLY A 455 -12.40 33.83 -18.82
CA GLY A 455 -13.67 34.27 -18.28
C GLY A 455 -14.57 34.89 -19.34
#